data_faa9a9957732d77ea79d7bb3b1995f51
#
_entry.id   faa9a9957732d77ea79d7bb3b1995f51
#
_cell.length_a   1.000
_cell.length_b   1.000
_cell.length_c   1.000
_cell.angle_alpha   90.00
_cell.angle_beta   90.00
_cell.angle_gamma   90.00
#
_symmetry.space_group_name_H-M   'P 1'
#
loop_
_entity.id
_entity.type
_entity.pdbx_description
1 polymer ?
#
loop_
_entity_poly.entity_id
_entity_poly.type
_entity_poly.pdbx_seq_one_letter_code
_entity_poly.pdbx_strand_id
1 'polypeptide(L)'
;FGIEYIICKKCGHLNGKFQNSFEFAYNLYSGHSSKIYSLNYAKDFYQRVKNIYRPKIKFLKKVIKRKFTITDIGSGGGHFLKACELEKVSATGFETSDYLVKIAKKFIKNNKIENINFEDINKIIENNDKDCISLIGVLEHLVEPNLAVKSFIKSKSKFLFLSVPLFSFSSFLEHAHPKIFPRQLGGDHTHLYTEKSLNYIFKKNKLKIIGEWWFGTDFADLQRTLLNNFSKKSSKFFNENFQIFFSNYINDFQNILDKNKICSEVHMVVKKVN
;
A
#
# COMPACT_ATOMS: atom_id res chain seq x y z
N PHE A 1 11.90 -15.30 5.26
CA PHE A 1 10.95 -14.51 4.44
C PHE A 1 11.15 -14.73 2.92
N GLY A 2 12.11 -15.53 2.48
CA GLY A 2 12.37 -15.82 1.07
C GLY A 2 13.06 -14.71 0.29
N ILE A 3 13.27 -13.52 0.88
CA ILE A 3 13.97 -12.39 0.30
C ILE A 3 15.08 -11.92 1.23
N GLU A 4 16.27 -11.71 0.67
CA GLU A 4 17.37 -11.03 1.34
C GLU A 4 17.22 -9.52 1.11
N TYR A 5 17.22 -8.73 2.19
CA TYR A 5 17.14 -7.27 2.10
C TYR A 5 18.48 -6.61 2.33
N ILE A 6 18.75 -5.59 1.53
CA ILE A 6 19.89 -4.70 1.69
C ILE A 6 19.40 -3.35 2.20
N ILE A 7 19.91 -2.93 3.36
CA ILE A 7 19.57 -1.63 3.95
C ILE A 7 20.52 -0.56 3.40
N CYS A 8 19.95 0.50 2.84
CA CYS A 8 20.73 1.66 2.44
C CYS A 8 21.25 2.41 3.67
N LYS A 9 22.55 2.46 3.88
CA LYS A 9 23.19 3.17 5.01
C LYS A 9 22.87 4.67 5.04
N LYS A 10 22.50 5.28 3.90
CA LYS A 10 22.24 6.71 3.77
C LYS A 10 20.82 7.12 4.16
N CYS A 11 19.83 6.32 3.84
CA CYS A 11 18.41 6.67 4.03
C CYS A 11 17.58 5.59 4.72
N GLY A 12 18.15 4.44 5.07
CA GLY A 12 17.45 3.35 5.73
C GLY A 12 16.47 2.57 4.84
N HIS A 13 16.39 2.87 3.54
CA HIS A 13 15.54 2.13 2.61
C HIS A 13 15.95 0.67 2.52
N LEU A 14 14.99 -0.25 2.61
CA LEU A 14 15.22 -1.67 2.36
C LEU A 14 14.97 -1.98 0.90
N ASN A 15 15.97 -2.58 0.25
CA ASN A 15 15.85 -3.15 -1.09
C ASN A 15 15.93 -4.66 -0.99
N GLY A 16 14.93 -5.36 -1.52
CA GLY A 16 14.99 -6.80 -1.70
C GLY A 16 16.03 -7.16 -2.77
N LYS A 17 16.86 -8.16 -2.47
CA LYS A 17 17.85 -8.69 -3.40
C LYS A 17 17.20 -9.82 -4.19
N PHE A 18 16.83 -9.56 -5.43
CA PHE A 18 16.26 -10.54 -6.33
C PHE A 18 17.27 -10.97 -7.38
N GLN A 19 17.35 -12.28 -7.62
CA GLN A 19 18.13 -12.79 -8.74
C GLN A 19 17.37 -12.64 -10.07
N ASN A 20 16.03 -12.71 -10.04
CA ASN A 20 15.17 -12.53 -11.20
C ASN A 20 13.86 -11.84 -10.79
N SER A 21 13.96 -10.52 -10.56
CA SER A 21 12.87 -9.72 -10.01
C SER A 21 11.66 -9.60 -10.94
N PHE A 22 11.87 -9.65 -12.26
CA PHE A 22 10.79 -9.54 -13.24
C PHE A 22 9.93 -10.81 -13.28
N GLU A 23 10.55 -11.97 -13.39
CA GLU A 23 9.85 -13.26 -13.39
C GLU A 23 9.12 -13.51 -12.08
N PHE A 24 9.73 -13.12 -10.95
CA PHE A 24 9.11 -13.21 -9.63
C PHE A 24 7.84 -12.34 -9.57
N ALA A 25 7.92 -11.07 -9.94
CA ALA A 25 6.79 -10.18 -9.95
C ALA A 25 5.69 -10.65 -10.92
N TYR A 26 6.05 -11.11 -12.12
CA TYR A 26 5.12 -11.64 -13.10
C TYR A 26 4.37 -12.86 -12.56
N ASN A 27 5.07 -13.84 -12.00
CA ASN A 27 4.47 -15.06 -11.45
C ASN A 27 3.57 -14.77 -10.24
N LEU A 28 3.93 -13.77 -9.42
CA LEU A 28 3.16 -13.37 -8.26
C LEU A 28 1.84 -12.68 -8.64
N TYR A 29 1.88 -11.73 -9.58
CA TYR A 29 0.75 -10.87 -9.89
C TYR A 29 -0.14 -11.37 -11.05
N SER A 30 0.40 -12.13 -11.97
CA SER A 30 -0.36 -12.74 -13.08
C SER A 30 -0.72 -14.20 -12.86
N GLY A 31 -0.11 -14.88 -11.88
CA GLY A 31 -0.22 -16.32 -11.65
C GLY A 31 -1.30 -16.77 -10.65
N HIS A 32 -1.23 -18.07 -10.29
CA HIS A 32 -2.19 -18.77 -9.40
C HIS A 32 -2.27 -18.20 -7.98
N SER A 33 -1.22 -17.56 -7.48
CA SER A 33 -1.17 -16.94 -6.14
C SER A 33 -2.21 -15.84 -5.97
N SER A 34 -2.59 -15.16 -7.04
CA SER A 34 -3.66 -14.16 -7.03
C SER A 34 -5.02 -14.73 -6.64
N LYS A 35 -5.28 -16.03 -6.84
CA LYS A 35 -6.55 -16.68 -6.47
C LYS A 35 -6.75 -16.80 -4.96
N ILE A 36 -5.72 -17.11 -4.18
CA ILE A 36 -5.82 -17.29 -2.72
C ILE A 36 -6.08 -15.94 -2.03
N TYR A 37 -5.40 -14.89 -2.47
CA TYR A 37 -5.65 -13.53 -1.98
C TYR A 37 -7.09 -13.06 -2.28
N SER A 38 -7.63 -13.42 -3.41
CA SER A 38 -8.88 -12.90 -3.95
C SER A 38 -10.15 -13.42 -3.28
N LEU A 39 -10.16 -14.64 -2.75
CA LEU A 39 -11.33 -15.17 -2.03
C LEU A 39 -11.67 -14.36 -0.77
N ASN A 40 -10.65 -13.89 -0.04
CA ASN A 40 -10.83 -13.03 1.12
C ASN A 40 -11.19 -11.58 0.74
N TYR A 41 -10.77 -11.10 -0.43
CA TYR A 41 -11.10 -9.75 -0.90
C TYR A 41 -12.58 -9.55 -1.20
N ALA A 42 -13.28 -10.56 -1.70
CA ALA A 42 -14.69 -10.46 -2.03
C ALA A 42 -15.59 -10.54 -0.79
N LYS A 43 -15.19 -11.30 0.24
CA LYS A 43 -16.02 -11.59 1.42
C LYS A 43 -16.39 -10.33 2.20
N ASP A 44 -15.45 -9.41 2.42
CA ASP A 44 -15.61 -8.20 3.22
C ASP A 44 -15.55 -6.92 2.38
N PHE A 45 -15.94 -7.00 1.09
CA PHE A 45 -15.76 -5.93 0.12
C PHE A 45 -16.25 -4.56 0.62
N TYR A 46 -17.52 -4.44 1.00
CA TYR A 46 -18.10 -3.16 1.43
C TYR A 46 -17.52 -2.66 2.75
N GLN A 47 -17.19 -3.56 3.67
CA GLN A 47 -16.54 -3.21 4.93
C GLN A 47 -15.14 -2.61 4.67
N ARG A 48 -14.36 -3.22 3.77
CA ARG A 48 -13.05 -2.70 3.33
C ARG A 48 -13.20 -1.36 2.61
N VAL A 49 -14.16 -1.23 1.70
CA VAL A 49 -14.48 0.05 1.04
C VAL A 49 -14.76 1.13 2.08
N LYS A 50 -15.63 0.87 3.06
CA LYS A 50 -16.02 1.82 4.10
C LYS A 50 -14.85 2.23 5.00
N ASN A 51 -14.08 1.26 5.49
CA ASN A 51 -13.12 1.48 6.58
C ASN A 51 -11.70 1.78 6.09
N ILE A 52 -11.32 1.31 4.90
CA ILE A 52 -9.94 1.43 4.39
C ILE A 52 -9.87 2.40 3.22
N TYR A 53 -10.70 2.24 2.20
CA TYR A 53 -10.55 2.96 0.94
C TYR A 53 -11.29 4.30 0.89
N ARG A 54 -12.45 4.39 1.52
CA ARG A 54 -13.21 5.65 1.59
C ARG A 54 -12.46 6.74 2.39
N PRO A 55 -11.78 6.47 3.50
CA PRO A 55 -10.88 7.44 4.13
C PRO A 55 -9.78 7.97 3.21
N LYS A 56 -9.19 7.12 2.34
CA LYS A 56 -8.14 7.52 1.38
C LYS A 56 -8.66 8.55 0.37
N ILE A 57 -9.83 8.32 -0.23
CA ILE A 57 -10.40 9.28 -1.19
C ILE A 57 -10.85 10.58 -0.50
N LYS A 58 -11.35 10.52 0.74
CA LYS A 58 -11.65 11.72 1.52
C LYS A 58 -10.39 12.53 1.83
N PHE A 59 -9.29 11.86 2.14
CA PHE A 59 -7.98 12.51 2.31
C PHE A 59 -7.54 13.21 1.02
N LEU A 60 -7.63 12.55 -0.14
CA LEU A 60 -7.34 13.17 -1.44
C LEU A 60 -8.19 14.42 -1.70
N LYS A 61 -9.50 14.36 -1.46
CA LYS A 61 -10.41 15.52 -1.62
C LYS A 61 -10.02 16.68 -0.72
N LYS A 62 -9.61 16.40 0.53
CA LYS A 62 -9.13 17.41 1.48
C LYS A 62 -7.84 18.09 1.02
N VAL A 63 -6.93 17.33 0.38
CA VAL A 63 -5.63 17.84 -0.09
C VAL A 63 -5.76 18.60 -1.42
N ILE A 64 -6.46 18.03 -2.41
CA ILE A 64 -6.56 18.59 -3.78
C ILE A 64 -7.51 19.78 -3.84
N LYS A 65 -8.58 19.81 -3.04
CA LYS A 65 -9.55 20.91 -2.87
C LYS A 65 -10.24 21.41 -4.15
N ARG A 66 -10.32 20.58 -5.20
CA ARG A 66 -11.06 20.83 -6.44
C ARG A 66 -11.61 19.52 -6.99
N LYS A 67 -12.47 19.58 -8.02
CA LYS A 67 -12.83 18.38 -8.78
C LYS A 67 -11.60 17.81 -9.49
N PHE A 68 -11.47 16.50 -9.51
CA PHE A 68 -10.36 15.80 -10.15
C PHE A 68 -10.79 14.40 -10.60
N THR A 69 -10.02 13.85 -11.52
CA THR A 69 -10.16 12.50 -12.04
C THR A 69 -8.94 11.66 -11.66
N ILE A 70 -9.11 10.33 -11.56
CA ILE A 70 -8.06 9.42 -11.09
C ILE A 70 -7.82 8.31 -12.11
N THR A 71 -6.54 7.97 -12.30
CA THR A 71 -6.09 6.68 -12.80
C THR A 71 -5.50 5.89 -11.65
N ASP A 72 -6.10 4.73 -11.35
CA ASP A 72 -5.68 3.85 -10.25
C ASP A 72 -4.93 2.65 -10.83
N ILE A 73 -3.63 2.55 -10.55
CA ILE A 73 -2.77 1.45 -11.00
C ILE A 73 -2.70 0.40 -9.91
N GLY A 74 -2.87 -0.89 -10.27
CA GLY A 74 -2.97 -1.98 -9.32
C GLY A 74 -4.28 -1.92 -8.53
N SER A 75 -5.40 -1.75 -9.24
CA SER A 75 -6.72 -1.52 -8.63
C SER A 75 -7.26 -2.70 -7.82
N GLY A 76 -6.63 -3.88 -7.89
CA GLY A 76 -7.05 -5.09 -7.21
C GLY A 76 -8.51 -5.43 -7.47
N GLY A 77 -9.24 -5.84 -6.44
CA GLY A 77 -10.67 -6.13 -6.53
C GLY A 77 -11.58 -4.89 -6.65
N GLY A 78 -11.05 -3.69 -6.97
CA GLY A 78 -11.83 -2.49 -7.25
C GLY A 78 -12.34 -1.72 -6.03
N HIS A 79 -11.82 -1.98 -4.84
CA HIS A 79 -12.28 -1.33 -3.61
C HIS A 79 -12.09 0.20 -3.62
N PHE A 80 -10.94 0.67 -4.12
CA PHE A 80 -10.69 2.10 -4.23
C PHE A 80 -11.56 2.76 -5.30
N LEU A 81 -11.75 2.10 -6.45
CA LEU A 81 -12.67 2.56 -7.48
C LEU A 81 -14.11 2.68 -6.96
N LYS A 82 -14.55 1.71 -6.14
CA LYS A 82 -15.86 1.78 -5.48
C LYS A 82 -15.94 2.93 -4.47
N ALA A 83 -14.89 3.16 -3.72
CA ALA A 83 -14.82 4.32 -2.81
C ALA A 83 -14.89 5.64 -3.60
N CYS A 84 -14.23 5.73 -4.77
CA CYS A 84 -14.32 6.87 -5.68
C CYS A 84 -15.76 7.10 -6.16
N GLU A 85 -16.50 6.03 -6.55
CA GLU A 85 -17.92 6.13 -6.92
C GLU A 85 -18.76 6.73 -5.79
N LEU A 86 -18.61 6.21 -4.56
CA LEU A 86 -19.35 6.70 -3.40
C LEU A 86 -19.06 8.16 -3.07
N GLU A 87 -17.86 8.63 -3.38
CA GLU A 87 -17.42 10.01 -3.17
C GLU A 87 -17.57 10.88 -4.43
N LYS A 88 -18.23 10.38 -5.49
CA LYS A 88 -18.50 11.06 -6.76
C LYS A 88 -17.23 11.54 -7.47
N VAL A 89 -16.20 10.72 -7.47
CA VAL A 89 -14.93 10.94 -8.18
C VAL A 89 -14.82 9.95 -9.34
N SER A 90 -14.62 10.45 -10.55
CA SER A 90 -14.41 9.63 -11.74
C SER A 90 -13.03 9.00 -11.68
N ALA A 91 -12.98 7.67 -11.84
CA ALA A 91 -11.74 6.91 -11.82
C ALA A 91 -11.72 5.82 -12.90
N THR A 92 -10.53 5.54 -13.41
CA THR A 92 -10.26 4.38 -14.26
C THR A 92 -9.17 3.56 -13.59
N GLY A 93 -9.43 2.27 -13.40
CA GLY A 93 -8.49 1.34 -12.79
C GLY A 93 -7.80 0.45 -13.80
N PHE A 94 -6.56 0.10 -13.50
CA PHE A 94 -5.76 -0.86 -14.26
C PHE A 94 -5.24 -1.93 -13.31
N GLU A 95 -5.42 -3.21 -13.69
CA GLU A 95 -5.08 -4.36 -12.86
C GLU A 95 -4.50 -5.49 -13.73
N THR A 96 -3.45 -6.14 -13.23
CA THR A 96 -2.77 -7.21 -13.97
C THR A 96 -3.44 -8.57 -13.82
N SER A 97 -4.17 -8.78 -12.73
CA SER A 97 -4.92 -10.01 -12.45
C SER A 97 -6.30 -9.99 -13.11
N ASP A 98 -6.50 -10.76 -14.17
CA ASP A 98 -7.83 -10.95 -14.81
C ASP A 98 -8.90 -11.41 -13.78
N TYR A 99 -8.51 -12.22 -12.81
CA TYR A 99 -9.44 -12.67 -11.77
C TYR A 99 -9.91 -11.52 -10.87
N LEU A 100 -9.02 -10.62 -10.45
CA LEU A 100 -9.39 -9.44 -9.65
C LEU A 100 -10.23 -8.45 -10.45
N VAL A 101 -9.94 -8.28 -11.75
CA VAL A 101 -10.78 -7.48 -12.66
C VAL A 101 -12.20 -8.05 -12.75
N LYS A 102 -12.36 -9.36 -12.85
CA LYS A 102 -13.69 -10.03 -12.84
C LYS A 102 -14.43 -9.81 -11.52
N ILE A 103 -13.73 -9.82 -10.38
CA ILE A 103 -14.33 -9.48 -9.07
C ILE A 103 -14.76 -8.02 -9.06
N ALA A 104 -13.86 -7.10 -9.42
CA ALA A 104 -14.14 -5.67 -9.41
C ALA A 104 -15.37 -5.30 -10.23
N LYS A 105 -15.53 -5.87 -11.43
CA LYS A 105 -16.69 -5.65 -12.32
C LYS A 105 -18.03 -6.03 -11.69
N LYS A 106 -18.06 -6.88 -10.65
CA LYS A 106 -19.30 -7.20 -9.92
C LYS A 106 -19.76 -6.08 -8.99
N PHE A 107 -18.84 -5.24 -8.51
CA PHE A 107 -19.11 -4.22 -7.49
C PHE A 107 -19.07 -2.78 -8.02
N ILE A 108 -18.30 -2.53 -9.09
CA ILE A 108 -18.16 -1.22 -9.72
C ILE A 108 -19.28 -1.03 -10.75
N LYS A 109 -19.92 0.15 -10.75
CA LYS A 109 -21.00 0.48 -11.67
C LYS A 109 -20.67 1.62 -12.64
N ASN A 110 -20.05 2.69 -12.13
CA ASN A 110 -19.85 3.95 -12.85
C ASN A 110 -18.38 4.18 -13.25
N ASN A 111 -17.43 3.62 -12.50
CA ASN A 111 -16.02 3.66 -12.84
C ASN A 111 -15.64 2.47 -13.75
N LYS A 112 -14.47 2.57 -14.39
CA LYS A 112 -13.98 1.52 -15.28
C LYS A 112 -12.81 0.79 -14.66
N ILE A 113 -12.63 -0.47 -15.01
CA ILE A 113 -11.43 -1.26 -14.73
C ILE A 113 -11.03 -2.08 -15.94
N GLU A 114 -9.75 -2.07 -16.26
CA GLU A 114 -9.16 -2.73 -17.41
C GLU A 114 -8.08 -3.71 -16.95
N ASN A 115 -7.98 -4.85 -17.62
CA ASN A 115 -6.88 -5.78 -17.43
C ASN A 115 -5.71 -5.35 -18.29
N ILE A 116 -4.50 -5.37 -17.73
CA ILE A 116 -3.26 -4.97 -18.39
C ILE A 116 -2.15 -5.97 -18.13
N ASN A 117 -1.08 -5.93 -18.93
CA ASN A 117 0.14 -6.63 -18.61
C ASN A 117 1.00 -5.80 -17.65
N PHE A 118 1.82 -6.49 -16.86
CA PHE A 118 2.70 -5.84 -15.88
C PHE A 118 3.70 -4.87 -16.54
N GLU A 119 4.18 -5.20 -17.72
CA GLU A 119 5.12 -4.41 -18.54
C GLU A 119 4.52 -3.07 -19.00
N ASP A 120 3.20 -3.00 -19.14
CA ASP A 120 2.50 -1.82 -19.65
C ASP A 120 2.32 -0.74 -18.56
N ILE A 121 2.55 -1.05 -17.29
CA ILE A 121 2.31 -0.13 -16.15
C ILE A 121 2.97 1.23 -16.38
N ASN A 122 4.26 1.26 -16.70
CA ASN A 122 5.01 2.51 -16.89
C ASN A 122 4.51 3.30 -18.11
N LYS A 123 4.14 2.62 -19.18
CA LYS A 123 3.56 3.23 -20.39
C LYS A 123 2.18 3.85 -20.11
N ILE A 124 1.34 3.16 -19.34
CA ILE A 124 0.02 3.66 -18.91
C ILE A 124 0.19 4.90 -18.03
N ILE A 125 1.13 4.88 -17.09
CA ILE A 125 1.45 6.03 -16.25
C ILE A 125 1.91 7.22 -17.12
N GLU A 126 2.83 6.99 -18.06
CA GLU A 126 3.42 8.04 -18.89
C GLU A 126 2.39 8.70 -19.82
N ASN A 127 1.48 7.91 -20.40
CA ASN A 127 0.44 8.40 -21.30
C ASN A 127 -0.82 8.90 -20.60
N ASN A 128 -0.84 8.91 -19.25
CA ASN A 128 -2.03 9.29 -18.50
C ASN A 128 -2.36 10.78 -18.62
N ASP A 129 -3.65 11.07 -18.83
CA ASP A 129 -4.22 12.40 -18.96
C ASP A 129 -5.13 12.81 -17.79
N LYS A 130 -5.44 11.90 -16.87
CA LYS A 130 -6.22 12.21 -15.67
C LYS A 130 -5.44 13.13 -14.72
N ASP A 131 -6.17 13.84 -13.85
CA ASP A 131 -5.55 14.77 -12.88
C ASP A 131 -4.59 14.09 -11.91
N CYS A 132 -4.91 12.88 -11.46
CA CYS A 132 -4.20 12.15 -10.41
C CYS A 132 -3.94 10.70 -10.84
N ILE A 133 -2.74 10.22 -10.57
CA ILE A 133 -2.42 8.79 -10.61
C ILE A 133 -2.35 8.30 -9.17
N SER A 134 -2.98 7.16 -8.85
CA SER A 134 -2.85 6.48 -7.56
C SER A 134 -2.05 5.18 -7.70
N LEU A 135 -1.13 4.98 -6.76
CA LEU A 135 -0.32 3.77 -6.56
C LEU A 135 -0.51 3.34 -5.10
N ILE A 136 -1.56 2.56 -4.83
CA ILE A 136 -1.94 2.15 -3.47
C ILE A 136 -1.48 0.70 -3.26
N GLY A 137 -0.40 0.50 -2.51
CA GLY A 137 0.18 -0.83 -2.35
C GLY A 137 0.72 -1.36 -3.68
N VAL A 138 1.46 -0.55 -4.43
CA VAL A 138 2.00 -0.90 -5.74
C VAL A 138 3.49 -0.62 -5.84
N LEU A 139 3.92 0.54 -5.36
CA LEU A 139 5.30 1.01 -5.58
C LEU A 139 6.34 0.08 -4.93
N GLU A 140 5.99 -0.54 -3.80
CA GLU A 140 6.80 -1.52 -3.08
C GLU A 140 6.97 -2.86 -3.80
N HIS A 141 6.12 -3.12 -4.78
CA HIS A 141 6.11 -4.35 -5.56
C HIS A 141 6.81 -4.21 -6.91
N LEU A 142 7.06 -2.96 -7.35
CA LEU A 142 7.71 -2.71 -8.64
C LEU A 142 9.20 -3.04 -8.56
N VAL A 143 9.72 -3.68 -9.60
CA VAL A 143 11.16 -3.95 -9.75
C VAL A 143 11.95 -2.65 -9.78
N GLU A 144 11.46 -1.66 -10.52
CA GLU A 144 12.07 -0.34 -10.68
C GLU A 144 11.08 0.77 -10.30
N PRO A 145 10.83 1.00 -9.00
CA PRO A 145 9.85 1.99 -8.56
C PRO A 145 10.18 3.42 -9.01
N ASN A 146 11.48 3.72 -9.20
CA ASN A 146 11.91 5.02 -9.73
C ASN A 146 11.45 5.26 -11.17
N LEU A 147 11.25 4.20 -11.97
CA LEU A 147 10.74 4.33 -13.34
C LEU A 147 9.28 4.78 -13.33
N ALA A 148 8.45 4.24 -12.45
CA ALA A 148 7.07 4.68 -12.29
C ALA A 148 6.97 6.17 -11.91
N VAL A 149 7.85 6.66 -11.01
CA VAL A 149 7.93 8.09 -10.67
C VAL A 149 8.37 8.94 -11.87
N LYS A 150 9.34 8.48 -12.66
CA LYS A 150 9.77 9.16 -13.90
C LYS A 150 8.65 9.19 -14.94
N SER A 151 7.90 8.11 -15.12
CA SER A 151 6.75 8.04 -16.01
C SER A 151 5.65 9.01 -15.57
N PHE A 152 5.39 9.12 -14.25
CA PHE A 152 4.49 10.15 -13.73
C PHE A 152 4.95 11.57 -14.11
N ILE A 153 6.25 11.88 -14.03
CA ILE A 153 6.77 13.21 -14.41
C ILE A 153 6.48 13.53 -15.87
N LYS A 154 6.63 12.58 -16.77
CA LYS A 154 6.35 12.73 -18.20
C LYS A 154 4.85 12.81 -18.54
N SER A 155 3.98 12.25 -17.70
CA SER A 155 2.53 12.25 -17.92
C SER A 155 1.92 13.65 -17.88
N LYS A 156 0.65 13.78 -18.27
CA LYS A 156 -0.14 15.03 -18.12
C LYS A 156 -0.73 15.18 -16.71
N SER A 157 -0.65 14.15 -15.87
CA SER A 157 -1.17 14.19 -14.50
C SER A 157 -0.44 15.19 -13.63
N LYS A 158 -1.18 15.89 -12.78
CA LYS A 158 -0.65 16.91 -11.85
C LYS A 158 -0.30 16.33 -10.49
N PHE A 159 -1.02 15.29 -10.06
CA PHE A 159 -0.91 14.70 -8.72
C PHE A 159 -0.55 13.22 -8.80
N LEU A 160 0.28 12.79 -7.86
CA LEU A 160 0.55 11.37 -7.62
C LEU A 160 0.16 11.08 -6.17
N PHE A 161 -0.72 10.11 -5.97
CA PHE A 161 -1.11 9.59 -4.68
C PHE A 161 -0.43 8.25 -4.43
N LEU A 162 0.33 8.16 -3.35
CA LEU A 162 1.06 6.98 -2.94
C LEU A 162 0.53 6.44 -1.62
N SER A 163 0.45 5.12 -1.50
CA SER A 163 0.27 4.42 -0.24
C SER A 163 1.32 3.31 -0.21
N VAL A 164 2.27 3.40 0.70
CA VAL A 164 3.42 2.47 0.76
C VAL A 164 3.71 2.02 2.19
N PRO A 165 4.20 0.79 2.36
CA PRO A 165 4.71 0.30 3.63
C PRO A 165 6.06 0.96 3.97
N LEU A 166 6.32 1.06 5.26
CA LEU A 166 7.53 1.67 5.79
C LEU A 166 8.36 0.66 6.58
N PHE A 167 9.67 0.84 6.55
CA PHE A 167 10.57 0.17 7.48
C PHE A 167 10.35 0.74 8.88
N SER A 168 9.68 -0.02 9.72
CA SER A 168 9.10 0.41 10.99
C SER A 168 9.31 -0.61 12.11
N PHE A 169 8.70 -0.35 13.25
CA PHE A 169 8.71 -1.28 14.39
C PHE A 169 8.17 -2.67 14.03
N SER A 170 7.11 -2.74 13.20
CA SER A 170 6.57 -4.02 12.70
C SER A 170 7.64 -4.86 11.97
N SER A 171 8.53 -4.23 11.21
CA SER A 171 9.60 -4.94 10.50
C SER A 171 10.59 -5.62 11.46
N PHE A 172 10.90 -4.98 12.59
CA PHE A 172 11.74 -5.59 13.64
C PHE A 172 11.03 -6.75 14.33
N LEU A 173 9.73 -6.62 14.62
CA LEU A 173 8.92 -7.69 15.20
C LEU A 173 8.88 -8.92 14.29
N GLU A 174 8.66 -8.73 13.01
CA GLU A 174 8.62 -9.79 12.02
C GLU A 174 9.98 -10.49 11.88
N HIS A 175 11.07 -9.73 11.93
CA HIS A 175 12.42 -10.30 11.92
C HIS A 175 12.72 -11.11 13.19
N ALA A 176 12.34 -10.60 14.36
CA ALA A 176 12.54 -11.29 15.64
C ALA A 176 11.64 -12.54 15.79
N HIS A 177 10.50 -12.57 15.12
CA HIS A 177 9.50 -13.62 15.23
C HIS A 177 9.10 -14.20 13.86
N PRO A 178 9.99 -14.88 13.12
CA PRO A 178 9.77 -15.31 11.73
C PRO A 178 8.67 -16.37 11.57
N LYS A 179 8.15 -16.94 12.67
CA LYS A 179 7.02 -17.88 12.65
C LYS A 179 5.66 -17.20 12.58
N ILE A 180 5.62 -15.87 12.77
CA ILE A 180 4.41 -15.09 12.64
C ILE A 180 4.30 -14.64 11.19
N PHE A 181 3.07 -14.68 10.63
CA PHE A 181 2.85 -14.25 9.25
C PHE A 181 3.35 -12.83 9.05
N PRO A 182 4.34 -12.61 8.19
CA PRO A 182 4.89 -11.28 7.95
C PRO A 182 3.90 -10.41 7.19
N ARG A 183 3.87 -9.13 7.52
CA ARG A 183 3.05 -8.12 6.86
C ARG A 183 3.91 -7.11 6.10
N GLN A 184 5.07 -6.78 6.65
CA GLN A 184 6.02 -5.83 6.07
C GLN A 184 7.13 -6.55 5.28
N LEU A 185 7.76 -7.56 5.89
CA LEU A 185 8.84 -8.35 5.30
C LEU A 185 8.27 -9.61 4.63
N GLY A 186 7.28 -9.46 3.78
CA GLY A 186 6.72 -10.57 3.03
C GLY A 186 7.38 -10.75 1.67
N GLY A 187 7.25 -11.94 1.08
CA GLY A 187 7.79 -12.25 -0.25
C GLY A 187 7.34 -11.33 -1.37
N ASP A 188 6.32 -10.54 -1.12
CA ASP A 188 5.69 -9.64 -2.09
C ASP A 188 6.27 -8.21 -2.04
N HIS A 189 6.84 -7.78 -0.90
CA HIS A 189 7.42 -6.46 -0.75
C HIS A 189 8.90 -6.47 -1.13
N THR A 190 9.22 -5.88 -2.27
CA THR A 190 10.60 -5.74 -2.75
C THR A 190 11.27 -4.50 -2.21
N HIS A 191 10.48 -3.55 -1.71
CA HIS A 191 10.95 -2.29 -1.15
C HIS A 191 10.19 -1.93 0.12
N LEU A 192 10.92 -1.52 1.18
CA LEU A 192 10.34 -0.81 2.30
C LEU A 192 10.95 0.58 2.38
N TYR A 193 10.07 1.56 2.42
CA TYR A 193 10.45 2.97 2.39
C TYR A 193 10.73 3.51 3.79
N THR A 194 11.42 4.63 3.86
CA THR A 194 11.54 5.49 5.04
C THR A 194 11.15 6.91 4.65
N GLU A 195 10.87 7.77 5.62
CA GLU A 195 10.64 9.19 5.34
C GLU A 195 11.79 9.79 4.53
N LYS A 196 13.05 9.48 4.90
CA LYS A 196 14.24 9.95 4.20
C LYS A 196 14.30 9.48 2.74
N SER A 197 13.95 8.22 2.46
CA SER A 197 13.99 7.69 1.10
C SER A 197 12.90 8.30 0.21
N LEU A 198 11.68 8.48 0.73
CA LEU A 198 10.60 9.14 0.02
C LEU A 198 10.94 10.61 -0.28
N ASN A 199 11.41 11.35 0.73
CA ASN A 199 11.86 12.74 0.55
C ASN A 199 12.98 12.86 -0.49
N TYR A 200 13.94 11.91 -0.49
CA TYR A 200 15.00 11.87 -1.49
C TYR A 200 14.46 11.69 -2.91
N ILE A 201 13.56 10.70 -3.12
CA ILE A 201 12.94 10.43 -4.41
C ILE A 201 12.20 11.67 -4.92
N PHE A 202 11.37 12.29 -4.07
CA PHE A 202 10.58 13.45 -4.47
C PHE A 202 11.44 14.68 -4.74
N LYS A 203 12.41 14.99 -3.89
CA LYS A 203 13.36 16.10 -4.09
C LYS A 203 14.17 15.94 -5.37
N LYS A 204 14.71 14.74 -5.61
CA LYS A 204 15.48 14.42 -6.84
C LYS A 204 14.66 14.65 -8.11
N ASN A 205 13.37 14.37 -8.05
CA ASN A 205 12.46 14.46 -9.17
C ASN A 205 11.66 15.78 -9.21
N LYS A 206 12.04 16.79 -8.44
CA LYS A 206 11.36 18.11 -8.35
C LYS A 206 9.86 17.98 -8.08
N LEU A 207 9.48 17.05 -7.22
CA LEU A 207 8.11 16.86 -6.76
C LEU A 207 7.92 17.50 -5.39
N LYS A 208 6.77 18.13 -5.16
CA LYS A 208 6.41 18.75 -3.89
C LYS A 208 5.36 17.89 -3.16
N ILE A 209 5.63 17.49 -1.93
CA ILE A 209 4.63 16.88 -1.04
C ILE A 209 3.62 17.97 -0.67
N ILE A 210 2.33 17.69 -0.85
CA ILE A 210 1.21 18.61 -0.55
C ILE A 210 0.23 18.02 0.46
N GLY A 211 0.37 16.75 0.82
CA GLY A 211 -0.41 16.08 1.85
C GLY A 211 0.28 14.81 2.31
N GLU A 212 0.22 14.56 3.61
CA GLU A 212 0.75 13.37 4.26
C GLU A 212 -0.26 12.84 5.27
N TRP A 213 -0.37 11.54 5.37
CA TRP A 213 -1.11 10.85 6.41
C TRP A 213 -0.30 9.63 6.84
N TRP A 214 0.38 9.78 7.98
CA TRP A 214 1.20 8.75 8.62
C TRP A 214 0.32 7.93 9.55
N PHE A 215 0.39 6.62 9.47
CA PHE A 215 -0.40 5.70 10.28
C PHE A 215 0.21 4.31 10.22
N GLY A 216 -0.23 3.44 11.11
CA GLY A 216 0.23 2.08 11.09
C GLY A 216 -0.61 1.14 11.92
N THR A 217 -0.15 -0.10 12.01
CA THR A 217 -0.70 -1.14 12.87
C THR A 217 0.40 -1.80 13.69
N ASP A 218 1.49 -1.09 13.96
CA ASP A 218 2.68 -1.61 14.63
C ASP A 218 2.37 -2.19 16.01
N PHE A 219 1.52 -1.52 16.78
CA PHE A 219 1.09 -2.04 18.07
C PHE A 219 0.06 -3.18 17.97
N ALA A 220 -0.73 -3.23 16.92
CA ALA A 220 -1.56 -4.41 16.62
C ALA A 220 -0.70 -5.61 16.22
N ASP A 221 0.39 -5.39 15.49
CA ASP A 221 1.37 -6.42 15.17
C ASP A 221 2.12 -6.91 16.42
N LEU A 222 2.45 -6.01 17.37
CA LEU A 222 2.99 -6.38 18.67
C LEU A 222 2.00 -7.23 19.47
N GLN A 223 0.74 -6.80 19.58
CA GLN A 223 -0.32 -7.56 20.25
C GLN A 223 -0.45 -8.97 19.66
N ARG A 224 -0.52 -9.08 18.35
CA ARG A 224 -0.58 -10.36 17.63
C ARG A 224 0.62 -11.24 17.93
N THR A 225 1.82 -10.65 17.95
CA THR A 225 3.07 -11.35 18.25
C THR A 225 3.07 -11.92 19.67
N LEU A 226 2.68 -11.12 20.64
CA LEU A 226 2.60 -11.55 22.04
C LEU A 226 1.55 -12.66 22.24
N LEU A 227 0.35 -12.48 21.67
CA LEU A 227 -0.72 -13.49 21.77
C LEU A 227 -0.31 -14.84 21.17
N ASN A 228 0.38 -14.84 20.03
CA ASN A 228 0.88 -16.08 19.43
C ASN A 228 1.95 -16.78 20.29
N ASN A 229 2.73 -16.02 21.03
CA ASN A 229 3.71 -16.58 21.97
C ASN A 229 3.05 -17.08 23.26
N PHE A 230 2.00 -16.41 23.74
CA PHE A 230 1.26 -16.82 24.95
C PHE A 230 0.39 -18.05 24.73
N SER A 231 -0.22 -18.21 23.55
CA SER A 231 -1.24 -19.23 23.27
C SER A 231 -0.83 -20.67 23.58
N LYS A 232 0.46 -20.98 23.66
CA LYS A 232 0.97 -22.32 23.97
C LYS A 232 1.22 -22.57 25.46
N LYS A 233 1.25 -21.54 26.31
CA LYS A 233 1.70 -21.63 27.71
C LYS A 233 0.79 -20.92 28.73
N SER A 234 -0.16 -20.11 28.27
CA SER A 234 -1.00 -19.30 29.14
C SER A 234 -2.44 -19.76 29.17
N SER A 235 -3.14 -19.52 30.29
CA SER A 235 -4.57 -19.81 30.40
C SER A 235 -5.40 -18.92 29.47
N LYS A 236 -6.58 -19.40 29.07
CA LYS A 236 -7.57 -18.62 28.29
C LYS A 236 -7.88 -17.28 28.98
N PHE A 237 -8.06 -17.31 30.29
CA PHE A 237 -8.34 -16.12 31.11
C PHE A 237 -7.22 -15.08 31.03
N PHE A 238 -5.94 -15.49 31.06
CA PHE A 238 -4.81 -14.59 30.91
C PHE A 238 -4.80 -13.92 29.53
N ASN A 239 -5.03 -14.69 28.47
CA ASN A 239 -5.06 -14.17 27.10
C ASN A 239 -6.19 -13.15 26.88
N GLU A 240 -7.39 -13.41 27.43
CA GLU A 240 -8.52 -12.51 27.34
C GLU A 240 -8.25 -11.20 28.10
N ASN A 241 -7.70 -11.25 29.30
CA ASN A 241 -7.35 -10.05 30.08
C ASN A 241 -6.25 -9.24 29.38
N PHE A 242 -5.24 -9.90 28.79
CA PHE A 242 -4.22 -9.22 28.01
C PHE A 242 -4.83 -8.51 26.78
N GLN A 243 -5.77 -9.16 26.06
CA GLN A 243 -6.45 -8.52 24.93
C GLN A 243 -7.23 -7.29 25.36
N ILE A 244 -8.00 -7.38 26.43
CA ILE A 244 -8.77 -6.24 26.97
C ILE A 244 -7.83 -5.09 27.35
N PHE A 245 -6.79 -5.37 28.12
CA PHE A 245 -5.81 -4.38 28.54
C PHE A 245 -5.15 -3.70 27.34
N PHE A 246 -4.64 -4.49 26.38
CA PHE A 246 -3.91 -3.95 25.25
C PHE A 246 -4.81 -3.15 24.31
N SER A 247 -6.05 -3.61 24.09
CA SER A 247 -7.01 -2.96 23.19
C SER A 247 -7.42 -1.57 23.67
N ASN A 248 -7.40 -1.32 24.99
CA ASN A 248 -7.73 -0.01 25.55
C ASN A 248 -6.67 1.07 25.23
N TYR A 249 -5.43 0.68 25.01
CA TYR A 249 -4.30 1.62 24.85
C TYR A 249 -3.62 1.55 23.47
N ILE A 250 -3.99 0.58 22.64
CA ILE A 250 -3.32 0.30 21.37
C ILE A 250 -3.26 1.54 20.45
N ASN A 251 -4.36 2.30 20.41
CA ASN A 251 -4.44 3.52 19.59
C ASN A 251 -3.54 4.63 20.11
N ASP A 252 -3.43 4.77 21.42
CA ASP A 252 -2.57 5.80 22.05
C ASP A 252 -1.09 5.50 21.78
N PHE A 253 -0.68 4.24 21.92
CA PHE A 253 0.66 3.80 21.57
C PHE A 253 0.94 3.98 20.08
N GLN A 254 0.01 3.58 19.19
CA GLN A 254 0.16 3.76 17.77
C GLN A 254 0.28 5.24 17.38
N ASN A 255 -0.50 6.12 18.00
CA ASN A 255 -0.45 7.56 17.75
C ASN A 255 0.94 8.18 18.04
N ILE A 256 1.72 7.60 18.96
CA ILE A 256 3.10 8.04 19.21
C ILE A 256 3.96 7.76 17.98
N LEU A 257 3.86 6.56 17.40
CA LEU A 257 4.61 6.21 16.19
C LEU A 257 4.18 7.05 14.99
N ASP A 258 2.88 7.24 14.81
CA ASP A 258 2.30 8.00 13.70
C ASP A 258 2.76 9.47 13.73
N LYS A 259 2.70 10.12 14.88
CA LYS A 259 3.15 11.51 15.07
C LYS A 259 4.64 11.69 14.82
N ASN A 260 5.45 10.69 15.16
CA ASN A 260 6.90 10.72 14.97
C ASN A 260 7.33 10.17 13.59
N LYS A 261 6.37 9.80 12.72
CA LYS A 261 6.62 9.28 11.37
C LYS A 261 7.50 8.01 11.34
N ILE A 262 7.38 7.18 12.37
CA ILE A 262 8.07 5.89 12.51
C ILE A 262 7.10 4.71 12.51
N CYS A 263 5.89 4.94 12.02
CA CYS A 263 4.83 3.96 11.82
C CYS A 263 5.02 3.13 10.53
N SER A 264 4.20 2.11 10.37
CA SER A 264 4.37 1.11 9.32
C SER A 264 3.82 1.48 7.95
N GLU A 265 3.03 2.55 7.83
CA GLU A 265 2.44 2.96 6.55
C GLU A 265 2.35 4.48 6.42
N VAL A 266 2.34 4.96 5.16
CA VAL A 266 2.09 6.37 4.85
C VAL A 266 1.26 6.51 3.58
N HIS A 267 0.33 7.47 3.59
CA HIS A 267 -0.30 8.00 2.39
C HIS A 267 0.28 9.38 2.08
N MET A 268 0.74 9.58 0.85
CA MET A 268 1.29 10.85 0.40
C MET A 268 0.64 11.31 -0.88
N VAL A 269 0.39 12.61 -0.97
CA VAL A 269 0.03 13.30 -2.21
C VAL A 269 1.18 14.20 -2.61
N VAL A 270 1.73 13.97 -3.78
CA VAL A 270 2.77 14.82 -4.35
C VAL A 270 2.30 15.47 -5.63
N LYS A 271 2.85 16.64 -5.95
CA LYS A 271 2.58 17.35 -7.21
C LYS A 271 3.87 17.73 -7.91
N LYS A 272 3.81 17.87 -9.23
CA LYS A 272 4.86 18.49 -10.03
C LYS A 272 5.05 19.94 -9.61
N VAL A 273 6.30 20.37 -9.51
CA VAL A 273 6.65 21.80 -9.38
C VAL A 273 6.86 22.30 -10.80
N ASN A 274 6.04 23.25 -11.21
CA ASN A 274 6.18 23.94 -12.51
C ASN A 274 7.49 24.73 -12.51
#